data_5a12013d8e5f63dec91051ff3e372051
#
_entry.id   5a12013d8e5f63dec91051ff3e372051
#
_cell.length_a   1.000
_cell.length_b   1.000
_cell.length_c   1.000
_cell.angle_alpha   90.00
_cell.angle_beta   90.00
_cell.angle_gamma   90.00
#
_symmetry.space_group_name_H-M   'P 1'
#
loop_
_entity.id
_entity.type
_entity.pdbx_description
1 polymer ?
#
loop_
_entity_poly.entity_id
_entity_poly.type
_entity_poly.pdbx_seq_one_letter_code
_entity_poly.pdbx_strand_id
1 'polypeptide(L)'
;MSHALVPNSLPTLNPLGSLDAYIGAVHQIPVLTVEEEQALAQRYRDDEDLDAARELVHSHLRFVVHVARGYNGYGLPLGDLIQEGNIGLMKAVKRFDPDVGVRLVSFAVHWIRAEMHEFILKNWRIVKVATTKAQRKLFFNLRKSKTRLGWLNASEVKAVAADLNVSEREVLEMESRLSGRDIGFDAPAGEDDDNAPPAPVAYLVARDEDPAQAYERNDSEDNQLSLLREGLATLDARSRDIIARRWLDDENKVTLQELADEYGVSAERIRQVEANALKKMKALFAA
;
A
#
# COMPACT_ATOMS: atom_id res chain seq x y z
N MET A 1 -41.66 42.08 -20.33
CA MET A 1 -40.29 42.53 -19.96
C MET A 1 -39.36 41.39 -20.28
N SER A 2 -38.48 41.65 -21.25
CA SER A 2 -37.59 40.63 -21.83
C SER A 2 -36.53 40.26 -20.81
N HIS A 3 -36.55 39.02 -20.32
CA HIS A 3 -35.40 38.44 -19.65
C HIS A 3 -34.31 38.23 -20.70
N ALA A 4 -33.28 39.07 -20.65
CA ALA A 4 -32.09 38.89 -21.43
C ALA A 4 -31.46 37.56 -20.98
N LEU A 5 -31.39 36.60 -21.89
CA LEU A 5 -30.59 35.39 -21.75
C LEU A 5 -29.11 35.81 -21.58
N VAL A 6 -28.64 35.85 -20.35
CA VAL A 6 -27.21 35.89 -20.08
C VAL A 6 -26.65 34.57 -20.61
N PRO A 7 -25.70 34.57 -21.55
CA PRO A 7 -25.11 33.34 -22.02
C PRO A 7 -24.41 32.69 -20.81
N ASN A 8 -24.93 31.57 -20.38
CA ASN A 8 -24.40 30.77 -19.27
C ASN A 8 -23.13 30.01 -19.74
N SER A 9 -22.14 30.78 -20.21
CA SER A 9 -20.80 30.25 -20.47
C SER A 9 -20.08 30.16 -19.12
N LEU A 10 -20.26 29.01 -18.46
CA LEU A 10 -19.40 28.67 -17.33
C LEU A 10 -17.94 28.87 -17.76
N PRO A 11 -17.12 29.60 -16.99
CA PRO A 11 -15.72 29.80 -17.35
C PRO A 11 -15.08 28.43 -17.50
N THR A 12 -14.51 28.17 -18.68
CA THR A 12 -13.75 26.96 -18.93
C THR A 12 -12.57 26.96 -17.97
N LEU A 13 -12.63 26.11 -16.93
CA LEU A 13 -11.54 25.89 -16.01
C LEU A 13 -10.39 25.26 -16.81
N ASN A 14 -9.48 26.11 -17.31
CA ASN A 14 -8.37 25.66 -18.15
C ASN A 14 -7.38 24.86 -17.29
N PRO A 15 -7.18 23.54 -17.51
CA PRO A 15 -6.32 22.70 -16.68
C PRO A 15 -4.82 23.06 -16.79
N LEU A 16 -4.45 23.93 -17.75
CA LEU A 16 -3.06 24.37 -17.99
C LEU A 16 -2.70 25.67 -17.23
N GLY A 17 -3.61 26.23 -16.43
CA GLY A 17 -3.35 27.41 -15.61
C GLY A 17 -2.66 27.09 -14.30
N SER A 18 -2.03 28.11 -13.69
CA SER A 18 -1.51 27.99 -12.32
C SER A 18 -2.65 27.77 -11.33
N LEU A 19 -2.33 27.21 -10.14
CA LEU A 19 -3.29 27.03 -9.04
C LEU A 19 -4.02 28.33 -8.70
N ASP A 20 -3.32 29.46 -8.73
CA ASP A 20 -3.90 30.79 -8.46
C ASP A 20 -4.93 31.19 -9.53
N ALA A 21 -4.67 30.87 -10.81
CA ALA A 21 -5.63 31.09 -11.88
C ALA A 21 -6.91 30.26 -11.69
N TYR A 22 -6.77 29.00 -11.29
CA TYR A 22 -7.91 28.15 -10.94
C TYR A 22 -8.72 28.75 -9.78
N ILE A 23 -8.06 29.12 -8.69
CA ILE A 23 -8.71 29.75 -7.52
C ILE A 23 -9.40 31.04 -7.92
N GLY A 24 -8.76 31.86 -8.75
CA GLY A 24 -9.34 33.10 -9.29
C GLY A 24 -10.63 32.84 -10.09
N ALA A 25 -10.60 31.87 -10.99
CA ALA A 25 -11.75 31.48 -11.80
C ALA A 25 -12.92 30.98 -10.94
N VAL A 26 -12.63 30.12 -9.96
CA VAL A 26 -13.64 29.58 -9.03
C VAL A 26 -14.28 30.70 -8.20
N HIS A 27 -13.55 31.75 -7.84
CA HIS A 27 -14.09 32.89 -7.08
C HIS A 27 -14.99 33.78 -7.92
N GLN A 28 -14.96 33.71 -9.24
CA GLN A 28 -15.85 34.46 -10.13
C GLN A 28 -17.22 33.80 -10.29
N ILE A 29 -17.35 32.51 -9.96
CA ILE A 29 -18.62 31.78 -10.07
C ILE A 29 -19.61 32.30 -9.01
N PRO A 30 -20.83 32.69 -9.39
CA PRO A 30 -21.83 33.18 -8.43
C PRO A 30 -22.25 32.06 -7.47
N VAL A 31 -22.64 32.45 -6.25
CA VAL A 31 -23.20 31.55 -5.26
C VAL A 31 -24.69 31.41 -5.49
N LEU A 32 -25.21 30.20 -5.50
CA LEU A 32 -26.65 29.94 -5.67
C LEU A 32 -27.47 30.38 -4.46
N THR A 33 -28.67 30.90 -4.72
CA THR A 33 -29.67 31.08 -3.70
C THR A 33 -30.23 29.74 -3.23
N VAL A 34 -31.01 29.72 -2.15
CA VAL A 34 -31.64 28.49 -1.62
C VAL A 34 -32.56 27.88 -2.64
N GLU A 35 -33.37 28.73 -3.29
CA GLU A 35 -34.38 28.34 -4.28
C GLU A 35 -33.75 27.75 -5.53
N GLU A 36 -32.66 28.36 -6.04
CA GLU A 36 -31.90 27.89 -7.19
C GLU A 36 -31.23 26.54 -6.89
N GLU A 37 -30.62 26.40 -5.70
CA GLU A 37 -30.00 25.16 -5.25
C GLU A 37 -31.00 24.01 -5.18
N GLN A 38 -32.18 24.26 -4.62
CA GLN A 38 -33.26 23.26 -4.54
C GLN A 38 -33.77 22.89 -5.93
N ALA A 39 -34.02 23.87 -6.79
CA ALA A 39 -34.54 23.63 -8.15
C ALA A 39 -33.54 22.78 -8.97
N LEU A 40 -32.25 23.09 -8.89
CA LEU A 40 -31.21 22.31 -9.57
C LEU A 40 -31.09 20.89 -8.98
N ALA A 41 -31.19 20.77 -7.65
CA ALA A 41 -31.09 19.46 -6.99
C ALA A 41 -32.28 18.56 -7.34
N GLN A 42 -33.50 19.14 -7.42
CA GLN A 42 -34.70 18.42 -7.86
C GLN A 42 -34.57 17.96 -9.32
N ARG A 43 -34.17 18.85 -10.24
CA ARG A 43 -33.92 18.49 -11.65
C ARG A 43 -32.92 17.35 -11.78
N TYR A 44 -31.83 17.41 -11.02
CA TYR A 44 -30.84 16.32 -11.04
C TYR A 44 -31.41 15.01 -10.51
N ARG A 45 -32.20 15.05 -9.44
CA ARG A 45 -32.77 13.85 -8.83
C ARG A 45 -33.86 13.20 -9.69
N ASP A 46 -34.74 14.02 -10.26
CA ASP A 46 -35.92 13.55 -10.96
C ASP A 46 -35.65 13.19 -12.43
N ASP A 47 -34.78 13.96 -13.09
CA ASP A 47 -34.49 13.84 -14.54
C ASP A 47 -33.06 13.34 -14.83
N GLU A 48 -32.23 13.08 -13.80
CA GLU A 48 -30.78 12.79 -13.90
C GLU A 48 -30.04 13.85 -14.77
N ASP A 49 -30.49 15.13 -14.70
CA ASP A 49 -29.93 16.22 -15.48
C ASP A 49 -28.47 16.51 -15.06
N LEU A 50 -27.51 16.10 -15.91
CA LEU A 50 -26.09 16.28 -15.66
C LEU A 50 -25.65 17.75 -15.72
N ASP A 51 -26.38 18.61 -16.43
CA ASP A 51 -26.07 20.04 -16.47
C ASP A 51 -26.47 20.71 -15.15
N ALA A 52 -27.59 20.30 -14.55
CA ALA A 52 -27.97 20.73 -13.21
C ALA A 52 -26.94 20.27 -12.16
N ALA A 53 -26.47 19.01 -12.23
CA ALA A 53 -25.41 18.53 -11.35
C ALA A 53 -24.09 19.29 -11.53
N ARG A 54 -23.73 19.62 -12.77
CA ARG A 54 -22.52 20.42 -13.08
C ARG A 54 -22.62 21.81 -12.47
N GLU A 55 -23.76 22.46 -12.59
CA GLU A 55 -23.99 23.82 -12.04
C GLU A 55 -23.92 23.81 -10.50
N LEU A 56 -24.51 22.79 -9.84
CA LEU A 56 -24.38 22.57 -8.40
C LEU A 56 -22.93 22.40 -7.97
N VAL A 57 -22.15 21.60 -8.69
CA VAL A 57 -20.74 21.41 -8.37
C VAL A 57 -19.94 22.71 -8.55
N HIS A 58 -20.09 23.37 -9.70
CA HIS A 58 -19.32 24.58 -10.02
C HIS A 58 -19.55 25.70 -9.00
N SER A 59 -20.80 25.95 -8.62
CA SER A 59 -21.16 27.00 -7.65
C SER A 59 -20.57 26.76 -6.23
N HIS A 60 -20.23 25.50 -5.91
CA HIS A 60 -19.70 25.12 -4.60
C HIS A 60 -18.19 24.88 -4.57
N LEU A 61 -17.47 24.97 -5.72
CA LEU A 61 -16.00 24.79 -5.76
C LEU A 61 -15.26 25.77 -4.85
N ARG A 62 -15.76 27.00 -4.69
CA ARG A 62 -15.20 28.00 -3.76
C ARG A 62 -15.15 27.47 -2.33
N PHE A 63 -16.19 26.75 -1.92
CA PHE A 63 -16.24 26.14 -0.59
C PHE A 63 -15.21 25.03 -0.42
N VAL A 64 -14.98 24.22 -1.45
CA VAL A 64 -13.93 23.19 -1.45
C VAL A 64 -12.55 23.83 -1.24
N VAL A 65 -12.22 24.92 -1.97
CA VAL A 65 -10.97 25.66 -1.80
C VAL A 65 -10.81 26.16 -0.36
N HIS A 66 -11.89 26.70 0.22
CA HIS A 66 -11.86 27.18 1.61
C HIS A 66 -11.56 26.04 2.60
N VAL A 67 -12.20 24.89 2.45
CA VAL A 67 -11.96 23.71 3.30
C VAL A 67 -10.54 23.20 3.12
N ALA A 68 -10.04 23.09 1.86
CA ALA A 68 -8.70 22.59 1.54
C ALA A 68 -7.58 23.41 2.17
N ARG A 69 -7.73 24.74 2.21
CA ARG A 69 -6.77 25.64 2.89
C ARG A 69 -6.55 25.31 4.36
N GLY A 70 -7.57 24.76 5.05
CA GLY A 70 -7.45 24.30 6.43
C GLY A 70 -6.49 23.11 6.61
N TYR A 71 -6.14 22.39 5.52
CA TYR A 71 -5.25 21.22 5.53
C TYR A 71 -3.85 21.51 4.97
N ASN A 72 -3.52 22.76 4.66
CA ASN A 72 -2.22 23.14 4.07
C ASN A 72 -1.01 22.76 4.95
N GLY A 73 -1.22 22.56 6.27
CA GLY A 73 -0.15 22.19 7.21
C GLY A 73 0.32 20.73 7.18
N TYR A 74 -0.25 19.89 6.31
CA TYR A 74 0.13 18.46 6.21
C TYR A 74 1.25 18.21 5.20
N GLY A 75 1.76 19.23 4.49
CA GLY A 75 2.88 19.11 3.54
C GLY A 75 2.50 18.52 2.19
N LEU A 76 1.21 18.38 1.90
CA LEU A 76 0.71 17.94 0.60
C LEU A 76 0.36 19.12 -0.30
N PRO A 77 0.46 18.98 -1.64
CA PRO A 77 0.11 20.03 -2.58
C PRO A 77 -1.35 20.46 -2.43
N LEU A 78 -1.59 21.78 -2.32
CA LEU A 78 -2.94 22.31 -2.15
C LEU A 78 -3.84 21.98 -3.35
N GLY A 79 -3.27 21.91 -4.55
CA GLY A 79 -4.00 21.53 -5.75
C GLY A 79 -4.62 20.13 -5.64
N ASP A 80 -3.85 19.18 -5.16
CA ASP A 80 -4.31 17.79 -4.99
C ASP A 80 -5.41 17.70 -3.91
N LEU A 81 -5.24 18.42 -2.79
CA LEU A 81 -6.27 18.50 -1.76
C LEU A 81 -7.59 19.10 -2.29
N ILE A 82 -7.51 20.10 -3.15
CA ILE A 82 -8.69 20.68 -3.79
C ILE A 82 -9.36 19.65 -4.71
N GLN A 83 -8.60 18.92 -5.54
CA GLN A 83 -9.19 17.94 -6.45
C GLN A 83 -9.85 16.77 -5.69
N GLU A 84 -9.24 16.27 -4.63
CA GLU A 84 -9.87 15.27 -3.76
C GLU A 84 -11.13 15.83 -3.08
N GLY A 85 -11.09 17.08 -2.66
CA GLY A 85 -12.27 17.76 -2.16
C GLY A 85 -13.38 17.89 -3.20
N ASN A 86 -13.03 18.15 -4.47
CA ASN A 86 -13.99 18.20 -5.58
C ASN A 86 -14.63 16.82 -5.80
N ILE A 87 -13.86 15.72 -5.67
CA ILE A 87 -14.42 14.36 -5.70
C ILE A 87 -15.42 14.17 -4.56
N GLY A 88 -15.09 14.63 -3.36
CA GLY A 88 -16.00 14.62 -2.22
C GLY A 88 -17.29 15.41 -2.48
N LEU A 89 -17.19 16.61 -3.06
CA LEU A 89 -18.34 17.41 -3.45
C LEU A 89 -19.22 16.69 -4.49
N MET A 90 -18.63 16.10 -5.52
CA MET A 90 -19.39 15.33 -6.52
C MET A 90 -20.12 14.13 -5.89
N LYS A 91 -19.48 13.43 -4.94
CA LYS A 91 -20.13 12.35 -4.17
C LYS A 91 -21.29 12.88 -3.32
N ALA A 92 -21.16 14.07 -2.76
CA ALA A 92 -22.20 14.72 -2.01
C ALA A 92 -23.39 15.09 -2.91
N VAL A 93 -23.16 15.76 -4.04
CA VAL A 93 -24.21 16.13 -5.01
C VAL A 93 -25.02 14.89 -5.45
N LYS A 94 -24.34 13.77 -5.73
CA LYS A 94 -24.99 12.51 -6.12
C LYS A 94 -25.94 11.95 -5.06
N ARG A 95 -25.71 12.27 -3.79
CA ARG A 95 -26.46 11.71 -2.64
C ARG A 95 -27.32 12.76 -1.91
N PHE A 96 -27.33 13.97 -2.43
CA PHE A 96 -28.05 15.06 -1.82
C PHE A 96 -29.55 14.91 -2.04
N ASP A 97 -30.29 15.04 -0.95
CA ASP A 97 -31.73 15.04 -0.98
C ASP A 97 -32.26 16.46 -0.63
N PRO A 98 -32.83 17.19 -1.60
CA PRO A 98 -33.35 18.54 -1.37
C PRO A 98 -34.57 18.59 -0.43
N ASP A 99 -35.29 17.50 -0.27
CA ASP A 99 -36.52 17.46 0.55
C ASP A 99 -36.25 17.47 2.06
N VAL A 100 -35.02 17.14 2.47
CA VAL A 100 -34.59 17.18 3.88
C VAL A 100 -34.49 18.62 4.43
N GLY A 101 -34.48 19.63 3.57
CA GLY A 101 -34.44 21.05 3.97
C GLY A 101 -33.09 21.55 4.47
N VAL A 102 -32.00 20.82 4.23
CA VAL A 102 -30.59 21.21 4.58
C VAL A 102 -29.91 21.80 3.34
N ARG A 103 -29.05 22.78 3.53
CA ARG A 103 -28.23 23.33 2.44
C ARG A 103 -27.18 22.28 1.99
N LEU A 104 -26.92 22.25 0.67
CA LEU A 104 -25.91 21.36 0.09
C LEU A 104 -24.53 21.56 0.76
N VAL A 105 -24.14 22.78 1.09
CA VAL A 105 -22.87 23.08 1.78
C VAL A 105 -22.76 22.31 3.11
N SER A 106 -23.84 22.30 3.92
CA SER A 106 -23.87 21.63 5.22
C SER A 106 -23.76 20.11 5.10
N PHE A 107 -24.33 19.54 4.06
CA PHE A 107 -24.24 18.12 3.75
C PHE A 107 -22.88 17.77 3.14
N ALA A 108 -22.41 18.54 2.16
CA ALA A 108 -21.20 18.29 1.39
C ALA A 108 -19.91 18.39 2.23
N VAL A 109 -19.88 19.23 3.28
CA VAL A 109 -18.68 19.41 4.10
C VAL A 109 -18.14 18.10 4.67
N HIS A 110 -19.02 17.17 5.03
CA HIS A 110 -18.62 15.86 5.57
C HIS A 110 -17.97 14.98 4.50
N TRP A 111 -18.50 14.98 3.28
CA TRP A 111 -17.96 14.25 2.14
C TRP A 111 -16.62 14.83 1.68
N ILE A 112 -16.54 16.16 1.56
CA ILE A 112 -15.32 16.88 1.20
C ILE A 112 -14.19 16.56 2.19
N ARG A 113 -14.48 16.68 3.49
CA ARG A 113 -13.50 16.35 4.54
C ARG A 113 -13.11 14.89 4.54
N ALA A 114 -14.04 13.98 4.31
CA ALA A 114 -13.75 12.55 4.28
C ALA A 114 -12.76 12.19 3.18
N GLU A 115 -12.95 12.70 1.95
CA GLU A 115 -12.02 12.46 0.84
C GLU A 115 -10.65 13.10 1.10
N MET A 116 -10.61 14.36 1.57
CA MET A 116 -9.34 15.01 1.93
C MET A 116 -8.60 14.25 3.04
N HIS A 117 -9.31 13.78 4.07
CA HIS A 117 -8.70 12.99 5.15
C HIS A 117 -8.15 11.66 4.64
N GLU A 118 -8.88 10.96 3.79
CA GLU A 118 -8.41 9.70 3.21
C GLU A 118 -7.18 9.92 2.33
N PHE A 119 -7.18 10.98 1.51
CA PHE A 119 -6.04 11.37 0.69
C PHE A 119 -4.80 11.69 1.55
N ILE A 120 -4.97 12.51 2.62
CA ILE A 120 -3.88 12.84 3.54
C ILE A 120 -3.31 11.58 4.18
N LEU A 121 -4.15 10.71 4.75
CA LEU A 121 -3.69 9.48 5.40
C LEU A 121 -2.95 8.53 4.46
N LYS A 122 -3.32 8.55 3.17
CA LYS A 122 -2.73 7.68 2.16
C LYS A 122 -1.38 8.21 1.65
N ASN A 123 -1.24 9.53 1.53
CA ASN A 123 -0.12 10.17 0.81
C ASN A 123 0.84 10.96 1.72
N TRP A 124 0.56 11.05 3.03
CA TRP A 124 1.37 11.84 3.96
C TRP A 124 2.82 11.35 4.07
N ARG A 125 3.02 10.02 3.96
CA ARG A 125 4.33 9.35 3.95
C ARG A 125 4.33 8.14 3.05
N ILE A 126 5.54 7.66 2.70
CA ILE A 126 5.75 6.45 1.90
C ILE A 126 5.08 5.25 2.59
N VAL A 127 5.25 5.12 3.92
CA VAL A 127 4.61 4.08 4.71
C VAL A 127 3.35 4.63 5.37
N LYS A 128 2.24 3.90 5.28
CA LYS A 128 0.97 4.28 5.93
C LYS A 128 1.13 4.33 7.45
N VAL A 129 0.98 5.52 8.02
CA VAL A 129 1.16 5.77 9.46
C VAL A 129 -0.05 5.36 10.28
N ALA A 130 -1.26 5.54 9.75
CA ALA A 130 -2.52 5.29 10.46
C ALA A 130 -3.42 4.32 9.69
N THR A 131 -3.46 3.06 10.14
CA THR A 131 -4.24 1.98 9.53
C THR A 131 -5.52 1.66 10.30
N THR A 132 -5.50 1.77 11.63
CA THR A 132 -6.66 1.50 12.48
C THR A 132 -7.52 2.75 12.70
N LYS A 133 -8.77 2.56 13.13
CA LYS A 133 -9.70 3.65 13.45
C LYS A 133 -9.15 4.56 14.56
N ALA A 134 -8.54 4.00 15.59
CA ALA A 134 -7.91 4.74 16.68
C ALA A 134 -6.73 5.60 16.18
N GLN A 135 -5.84 5.01 15.36
CA GLN A 135 -4.70 5.71 14.77
C GLN A 135 -5.13 6.86 13.86
N ARG A 136 -6.17 6.67 13.02
CA ARG A 136 -6.74 7.74 12.17
C ARG A 136 -7.27 8.91 13.02
N LYS A 137 -7.95 8.60 14.13
CA LYS A 137 -8.46 9.61 15.06
C LYS A 137 -7.33 10.39 15.73
N LEU A 138 -6.29 9.68 16.17
CA LEU A 138 -5.09 10.26 16.76
C LEU A 138 -4.32 11.12 15.76
N PHE A 139 -4.18 10.70 14.50
CA PHE A 139 -3.45 11.42 13.48
C PHE A 139 -3.90 12.89 13.34
N PHE A 140 -5.20 13.13 13.29
CA PHE A 140 -5.76 14.47 13.13
C PHE A 140 -5.86 15.26 14.43
N ASN A 141 -5.98 14.60 15.58
CA ASN A 141 -6.26 15.26 16.85
C ASN A 141 -5.02 15.40 17.74
N LEU A 142 -4.04 14.49 17.69
CA LEU A 142 -2.89 14.51 18.57
C LEU A 142 -2.11 15.82 18.49
N ARG A 143 -1.91 16.36 17.29
CA ARG A 143 -1.23 17.64 17.08
C ARG A 143 -1.97 18.83 17.69
N LYS A 144 -3.31 18.80 17.69
CA LYS A 144 -4.14 19.85 18.29
C LYS A 144 -4.11 19.80 19.81
N SER A 145 -3.95 18.60 20.37
CA SER A 145 -3.91 18.38 21.82
C SER A 145 -2.55 18.72 22.43
N LYS A 146 -1.50 18.85 21.60
CA LYS A 146 -0.16 19.25 22.07
C LYS A 146 -0.09 20.75 22.32
N THR A 147 0.22 21.14 23.54
CA THR A 147 0.51 22.54 23.92
C THR A 147 1.98 22.89 23.82
N ARG A 148 2.86 21.90 23.83
CA ARG A 148 4.32 22.02 23.80
C ARG A 148 4.92 21.28 22.62
N LEU A 149 6.14 21.68 22.20
CA LEU A 149 6.87 21.05 21.10
C LEU A 149 7.56 19.72 21.48
N GLY A 150 7.58 19.34 22.76
CA GLY A 150 8.19 18.11 23.25
C GLY A 150 7.28 16.89 23.17
N TRP A 151 7.77 15.79 23.74
CA TRP A 151 6.97 14.58 23.97
C TRP A 151 5.87 14.83 25.00
N LEU A 152 4.74 14.13 24.84
CA LEU A 152 3.65 14.17 25.82
C LEU A 152 4.11 13.57 27.15
N ASN A 153 3.76 14.22 28.26
CA ASN A 153 3.96 13.64 29.58
C ASN A 153 2.84 12.63 29.91
N ALA A 154 3.03 11.87 31.01
CA ALA A 154 2.07 10.82 31.38
C ALA A 154 0.65 11.36 31.63
N SER A 155 0.51 12.59 32.15
CA SER A 155 -0.80 13.21 32.41
C SER A 155 -1.47 13.65 31.10
N GLU A 156 -0.72 14.19 30.14
CA GLU A 156 -1.20 14.57 28.83
C GLU A 156 -1.62 13.33 28.01
N VAL A 157 -0.84 12.24 28.07
CA VAL A 157 -1.19 10.97 27.43
C VAL A 157 -2.53 10.45 27.94
N LYS A 158 -2.76 10.45 29.25
CA LYS A 158 -4.02 10.04 29.88
C LYS A 158 -5.19 10.94 29.46
N ALA A 159 -4.97 12.25 29.42
CA ALA A 159 -6.00 13.21 29.01
C ALA A 159 -6.40 13.00 27.56
N VAL A 160 -5.45 12.83 26.64
CA VAL A 160 -5.71 12.56 25.22
C VAL A 160 -6.38 11.20 25.02
N ALA A 161 -5.94 10.17 25.77
CA ALA A 161 -6.52 8.84 25.71
C ALA A 161 -8.00 8.86 26.12
N ALA A 162 -8.34 9.58 27.20
CA ALA A 162 -9.70 9.75 27.69
C ALA A 162 -10.57 10.57 26.71
N ASP A 163 -10.07 11.72 26.22
CA ASP A 163 -10.82 12.60 25.30
C ASP A 163 -11.14 11.91 23.97
N LEU A 164 -10.18 11.18 23.44
CA LEU A 164 -10.34 10.47 22.18
C LEU A 164 -10.87 9.05 22.30
N ASN A 165 -11.08 8.55 23.51
CA ASN A 165 -11.52 7.18 23.79
C ASN A 165 -10.64 6.14 23.06
N VAL A 166 -9.33 6.20 23.33
CA VAL A 166 -8.29 5.31 22.83
C VAL A 166 -7.38 4.88 23.96
N SER A 167 -6.57 3.83 23.80
CA SER A 167 -5.64 3.40 24.84
C SER A 167 -4.42 4.32 24.95
N GLU A 168 -3.83 4.45 26.15
CA GLU A 168 -2.59 5.21 26.36
C GLU A 168 -1.44 4.67 25.49
N ARG A 169 -1.40 3.36 25.28
CA ARG A 169 -0.41 2.70 24.41
C ARG A 169 -0.52 3.17 22.97
N GLU A 170 -1.74 3.29 22.44
CA GLU A 170 -1.96 3.79 21.07
C GLU A 170 -1.54 5.26 20.92
N VAL A 171 -1.73 6.07 21.96
CA VAL A 171 -1.28 7.48 21.96
C VAL A 171 0.24 7.55 21.87
N LEU A 172 0.97 6.81 22.69
CA LEU A 172 2.44 6.77 22.69
C LEU A 172 3.00 6.22 21.38
N GLU A 173 2.41 5.14 20.87
CA GLU A 173 2.80 4.55 19.59
C GLU A 173 2.59 5.55 18.44
N MET A 174 1.44 6.22 18.42
CA MET A 174 1.15 7.20 17.37
C MET A 174 2.03 8.43 17.46
N GLU A 175 2.36 8.89 18.67
CA GLU A 175 3.31 9.97 18.89
C GLU A 175 4.69 9.62 18.33
N SER A 176 5.18 8.42 18.60
CA SER A 176 6.46 7.92 18.06
C SER A 176 6.44 7.89 16.52
N ARG A 177 5.35 7.38 15.92
CA ARG A 177 5.20 7.33 14.46
C ARG A 177 5.15 8.73 13.82
N LEU A 178 4.53 9.71 14.47
CA LEU A 178 4.42 11.07 13.95
C LEU A 178 5.71 11.87 14.10
N SER A 179 6.57 11.56 15.06
CA SER A 179 7.83 12.27 15.31
C SER A 179 8.94 11.86 14.33
N GLY A 180 8.94 10.62 13.84
CA GLY A 180 9.91 10.14 12.86
C GLY A 180 9.82 10.87 11.52
N ARG A 181 10.87 10.86 10.71
CA ARG A 181 10.87 11.30 9.31
C ARG A 181 11.23 10.11 8.42
N ASP A 182 10.77 10.16 7.18
CA ASP A 182 11.22 9.20 6.19
C ASP A 182 12.71 9.46 5.90
N ILE A 183 13.51 8.40 5.90
CA ILE A 183 14.96 8.47 5.68
C ILE A 183 15.20 8.02 4.23
N GLY A 184 15.99 8.79 3.46
CA GLY A 184 16.41 8.40 2.13
C GLY A 184 17.24 7.11 2.19
N PHE A 185 17.04 6.20 1.25
CA PHE A 185 17.79 4.94 1.20
C PHE A 185 19.23 5.18 0.75
N ASP A 186 19.41 6.02 -0.26
CA ASP A 186 20.71 6.38 -0.81
C ASP A 186 21.27 7.63 -0.11
N ALA A 187 22.58 7.78 -0.13
CA ALA A 187 23.23 8.99 0.32
C ALA A 187 22.84 10.19 -0.56
N PRO A 188 22.60 11.38 0.02
CA PRO A 188 22.34 12.59 -0.76
C PRO A 188 23.55 12.88 -1.67
N ALA A 189 23.26 13.20 -2.95
CA ALA A 189 24.30 13.49 -3.92
C ALA A 189 24.99 14.84 -3.56
N GLY A 190 26.30 14.81 -3.28
CA GLY A 190 27.15 16.00 -3.15
C GLY A 190 27.47 16.46 -1.72
N GLU A 191 27.10 15.73 -0.70
CA GLU A 191 27.54 16.02 0.67
C GLU A 191 28.69 15.06 1.06
N ASP A 192 29.93 15.49 0.81
CA ASP A 192 31.15 14.93 1.44
C ASP A 192 31.25 15.40 2.92
N ASP A 193 30.16 15.29 3.67
CA ASP A 193 30.17 15.57 5.12
C ASP A 193 30.52 14.26 5.84
N ASP A 194 31.79 14.14 6.23
CA ASP A 194 32.32 13.00 7.00
C ASP A 194 31.56 12.76 8.33
N ASN A 195 30.76 13.72 8.79
CA ASN A 195 29.95 13.63 9.99
C ASN A 195 28.48 13.28 9.72
N ALA A 196 28.05 13.17 8.46
CA ALA A 196 26.69 12.77 8.14
C ALA A 196 26.45 11.30 8.55
N PRO A 197 25.30 10.96 9.15
CA PRO A 197 25.00 9.57 9.46
C PRO A 197 24.96 8.75 8.16
N PRO A 198 25.57 7.55 8.14
CA PRO A 198 25.62 6.74 6.94
C PRO A 198 24.21 6.41 6.45
N ALA A 199 24.00 6.52 5.15
CA ALA A 199 22.74 6.16 4.52
C ALA A 199 22.44 4.65 4.72
N PRO A 200 21.17 4.24 4.76
CA PRO A 200 20.79 2.83 4.95
C PRO A 200 21.50 1.85 4.00
N VAL A 201 21.75 2.26 2.76
CA VAL A 201 22.49 1.45 1.78
C VAL A 201 23.90 1.04 2.28
N ALA A 202 24.53 1.88 3.10
CA ALA A 202 25.90 1.63 3.55
C ALA A 202 26.00 0.59 4.68
N TYR A 203 24.95 0.37 5.46
CA TYR A 203 24.93 -0.58 6.59
C TYR A 203 23.97 -1.75 6.41
N LEU A 204 23.19 -1.78 5.36
CA LEU A 204 22.37 -2.95 5.04
C LEU A 204 23.26 -4.01 4.39
N VAL A 205 23.33 -5.16 5.02
CA VAL A 205 24.06 -6.32 4.49
C VAL A 205 23.16 -7.02 3.47
N ALA A 206 23.71 -7.28 2.29
CA ALA A 206 23.06 -8.16 1.32
C ALA A 206 22.88 -9.55 1.96
N ARG A 207 21.74 -10.18 1.71
CA ARG A 207 21.51 -11.58 2.14
C ARG A 207 22.14 -12.59 1.21
N ASP A 208 22.82 -12.10 0.19
CA ASP A 208 23.51 -12.96 -0.75
C ASP A 208 24.67 -13.66 -0.05
N GLU A 209 24.84 -14.91 -0.36
CA GLU A 209 25.93 -15.72 0.16
C GLU A 209 27.27 -15.14 -0.35
N ASP A 210 28.31 -15.22 0.47
CA ASP A 210 29.67 -14.87 0.04
C ASP A 210 30.01 -15.62 -1.25
N PRO A 211 30.51 -14.95 -2.30
CA PRO A 211 30.88 -15.59 -3.56
C PRO A 211 31.79 -16.80 -3.38
N ALA A 212 32.70 -16.78 -2.39
CA ALA A 212 33.53 -17.92 -2.06
C ALA A 212 32.73 -19.12 -1.54
N GLN A 213 31.76 -18.87 -0.61
CA GLN A 213 30.90 -19.92 -0.10
C GLN A 213 29.97 -20.47 -1.17
N ALA A 214 29.42 -19.59 -2.04
CA ALA A 214 28.60 -20.01 -3.16
C ALA A 214 29.39 -20.90 -4.14
N TYR A 215 30.66 -20.55 -4.43
CA TYR A 215 31.52 -21.36 -5.27
C TYR A 215 31.87 -22.71 -4.63
N GLU A 216 32.22 -22.72 -3.34
CA GLU A 216 32.52 -23.93 -2.57
C GLU A 216 31.32 -24.90 -2.53
N ARG A 217 30.13 -24.36 -2.34
CA ARG A 217 28.89 -25.14 -2.37
C ARG A 217 28.63 -25.74 -3.75
N ASN A 218 28.71 -24.95 -4.80
CA ASN A 218 28.47 -25.40 -6.17
C ASN A 218 29.52 -26.46 -6.58
N ASP A 219 30.79 -26.25 -6.26
CA ASP A 219 31.86 -27.21 -6.53
C ASP A 219 31.65 -28.52 -5.76
N SER A 220 31.23 -28.42 -4.48
CA SER A 220 30.89 -29.58 -3.66
C SER A 220 29.70 -30.37 -4.22
N GLU A 221 28.63 -29.65 -4.67
CA GLU A 221 27.45 -30.26 -5.30
C GLU A 221 27.84 -30.96 -6.62
N ASP A 222 28.63 -30.33 -7.47
CA ASP A 222 29.11 -30.89 -8.74
C ASP A 222 29.97 -32.15 -8.51
N ASN A 223 30.84 -32.10 -7.52
CA ASN A 223 31.63 -33.26 -7.10
C ASN A 223 30.80 -34.40 -6.59
N GLN A 224 29.80 -34.13 -5.75
CA GLN A 224 28.82 -35.13 -5.24
C GLN A 224 28.01 -35.75 -6.38
N LEU A 225 27.56 -34.94 -7.34
CA LEU A 225 26.83 -35.44 -8.51
C LEU A 225 27.71 -36.29 -9.42
N SER A 226 28.98 -35.94 -9.57
CA SER A 226 29.94 -36.71 -10.32
C SER A 226 30.22 -38.04 -9.68
N LEU A 227 30.45 -38.10 -8.36
CA LEU A 227 30.61 -39.34 -7.59
C LEU A 227 29.34 -40.19 -7.64
N LEU A 228 28.18 -39.57 -7.59
CA LEU A 228 26.90 -40.31 -7.72
C LEU A 228 26.79 -40.97 -9.09
N ARG A 229 27.13 -40.25 -10.17
CA ARG A 229 27.13 -40.82 -11.54
C ARG A 229 28.12 -41.95 -11.68
N GLU A 230 29.33 -41.80 -11.16
CA GLU A 230 30.35 -42.89 -11.13
C GLU A 230 29.85 -44.07 -10.33
N GLY A 231 29.28 -43.86 -9.13
CA GLY A 231 28.71 -44.90 -8.31
C GLY A 231 27.60 -45.69 -9.03
N LEU A 232 26.73 -44.99 -9.72
CA LEU A 232 25.68 -45.60 -10.53
C LEU A 232 26.24 -46.39 -11.73
N ALA A 233 27.36 -45.91 -12.32
CA ALA A 233 27.98 -46.60 -13.44
C ALA A 233 28.64 -47.91 -13.04
N THR A 234 29.09 -48.06 -11.79
CA THR A 234 29.64 -49.32 -11.26
C THR A 234 28.62 -50.42 -10.94
N LEU A 235 27.32 -50.04 -10.91
CA LEU A 235 26.25 -50.98 -10.65
C LEU A 235 25.88 -51.76 -11.94
N ASP A 236 25.44 -53.01 -11.79
CA ASP A 236 24.82 -53.75 -12.84
C ASP A 236 23.48 -53.11 -13.27
N ALA A 237 23.01 -53.36 -14.48
CA ALA A 237 21.85 -52.73 -15.07
C ALA A 237 20.60 -52.84 -14.19
N ARG A 238 20.39 -53.97 -13.55
CA ARG A 238 19.24 -54.24 -12.67
C ARG A 238 19.32 -53.44 -11.37
N SER A 239 20.48 -53.43 -10.72
CA SER A 239 20.68 -52.66 -9.49
C SER A 239 20.57 -51.15 -9.73
N ARG A 240 21.07 -50.68 -10.87
CA ARG A 240 20.96 -49.28 -11.29
C ARG A 240 19.51 -48.84 -11.51
N ASP A 241 18.73 -49.66 -12.21
CA ASP A 241 17.31 -49.39 -12.45
C ASP A 241 16.50 -49.35 -11.15
N ILE A 242 16.73 -50.28 -10.24
CA ILE A 242 16.08 -50.30 -8.93
C ILE A 242 16.40 -49.05 -8.14
N ILE A 243 17.67 -48.61 -8.09
CA ILE A 243 18.09 -47.41 -7.39
C ILE A 243 17.50 -46.12 -8.06
N ALA A 244 17.55 -46.04 -9.38
CA ALA A 244 17.02 -44.89 -10.13
C ALA A 244 15.52 -44.68 -9.85
N ARG A 245 14.72 -45.71 -9.97
CA ARG A 245 13.24 -45.64 -9.82
C ARG A 245 12.78 -45.47 -8.38
N ARG A 246 13.60 -45.83 -7.40
CA ARG A 246 13.25 -45.68 -5.98
C ARG A 246 13.76 -44.44 -5.31
N TRP A 247 14.95 -43.94 -5.73
CA TRP A 247 15.69 -42.89 -5.02
C TRP A 247 15.95 -41.64 -5.85
N LEU A 248 15.99 -41.73 -7.18
CA LEU A 248 16.30 -40.61 -8.06
C LEU A 248 15.06 -40.04 -8.79
N ASP A 249 13.97 -40.81 -8.81
CA ASP A 249 12.69 -40.35 -9.36
C ASP A 249 11.82 -39.83 -8.20
N ASP A 250 11.76 -38.51 -8.05
CA ASP A 250 10.97 -37.89 -6.98
C ASP A 250 9.47 -37.82 -7.29
N GLU A 251 9.09 -37.88 -8.57
CA GLU A 251 7.68 -37.80 -8.99
C GLU A 251 6.98 -39.14 -8.96
N ASN A 252 7.68 -40.26 -9.28
CA ASN A 252 7.12 -41.59 -9.42
C ASN A 252 7.91 -42.65 -8.63
N LYS A 253 7.98 -42.52 -7.31
CA LYS A 253 8.66 -43.53 -6.47
C LYS A 253 7.95 -44.89 -6.49
N VAL A 254 8.58 -45.89 -7.09
CA VAL A 254 8.06 -47.23 -7.22
C VAL A 254 8.25 -48.04 -5.93
N THR A 255 7.27 -48.84 -5.53
CA THR A 255 7.33 -49.65 -4.32
C THR A 255 8.16 -50.94 -4.54
N LEU A 256 8.65 -51.53 -3.44
CA LEU A 256 9.37 -52.83 -3.51
C LEU A 256 8.51 -53.94 -4.12
N GLN A 257 7.20 -53.90 -3.91
CA GLN A 257 6.29 -54.90 -4.44
C GLN A 257 6.11 -54.81 -5.94
N GLU A 258 5.94 -53.59 -6.46
CA GLU A 258 5.82 -53.34 -7.90
C GLU A 258 7.07 -53.79 -8.66
N LEU A 259 8.26 -53.47 -8.12
CA LEU A 259 9.53 -53.94 -8.71
C LEU A 259 9.67 -55.48 -8.59
N ALA A 260 9.20 -56.07 -7.50
CA ALA A 260 9.22 -57.50 -7.33
C ALA A 260 8.33 -58.21 -8.37
N ASP A 261 7.16 -57.67 -8.62
CA ASP A 261 6.22 -58.21 -9.62
C ASP A 261 6.78 -58.05 -11.05
N GLU A 262 7.40 -56.90 -11.36
CA GLU A 262 8.01 -56.66 -12.67
C GLU A 262 9.22 -57.54 -12.95
N TYR A 263 10.08 -57.75 -11.95
CA TYR A 263 11.27 -58.57 -12.10
C TYR A 263 11.04 -60.07 -11.81
N GLY A 264 9.84 -60.48 -11.44
CA GLY A 264 9.47 -61.86 -11.14
C GLY A 264 10.22 -62.45 -9.94
N VAL A 265 10.47 -61.66 -8.91
CA VAL A 265 11.20 -62.02 -7.70
C VAL A 265 10.46 -61.59 -6.43
N SER A 266 10.89 -62.06 -5.27
CA SER A 266 10.28 -61.62 -4.01
C SER A 266 10.69 -60.15 -3.67
N ALA A 267 9.80 -59.43 -2.99
CA ALA A 267 10.09 -58.06 -2.51
C ALA A 267 11.34 -58.03 -1.60
N GLU A 268 11.58 -59.08 -0.80
CA GLU A 268 12.79 -59.19 0.03
C GLU A 268 14.05 -59.33 -0.84
N ARG A 269 13.96 -59.96 -2.01
CA ARG A 269 15.09 -60.04 -2.94
C ARG A 269 15.43 -58.66 -3.54
N ILE A 270 14.43 -57.86 -3.88
CA ILE A 270 14.64 -56.49 -4.32
C ILE A 270 15.29 -55.67 -3.21
N ARG A 271 14.83 -55.79 -1.95
CA ARG A 271 15.43 -55.12 -0.79
C ARG A 271 16.90 -55.50 -0.59
N GLN A 272 17.26 -56.78 -0.79
CA GLN A 272 18.65 -57.24 -0.72
C GLN A 272 19.52 -56.64 -1.83
N VAL A 273 19.00 -56.57 -3.07
CA VAL A 273 19.70 -55.95 -4.21
C VAL A 273 19.92 -54.48 -3.94
N GLU A 274 18.89 -53.77 -3.51
CA GLU A 274 18.98 -52.38 -3.12
C GLU A 274 20.03 -52.13 -2.02
N ALA A 275 19.99 -52.88 -0.93
CA ALA A 275 20.96 -52.75 0.16
C ALA A 275 22.40 -53.02 -0.29
N ASN A 276 22.61 -54.02 -1.16
CA ASN A 276 23.94 -54.27 -1.73
C ASN A 276 24.40 -53.18 -2.68
N ALA A 277 23.50 -52.62 -3.49
CA ALA A 277 23.82 -51.54 -4.38
C ALA A 277 24.21 -50.27 -3.59
N LEU A 278 23.41 -49.90 -2.57
CA LEU A 278 23.72 -48.77 -1.69
C LEU A 278 25.04 -48.97 -0.93
N LYS A 279 25.34 -50.21 -0.50
CA LYS A 279 26.63 -50.51 0.16
C LYS A 279 27.82 -50.34 -0.79
N LYS A 280 27.71 -50.76 -2.06
CA LYS A 280 28.74 -50.54 -3.07
C LYS A 280 28.96 -49.06 -3.36
N MET A 281 27.89 -48.31 -3.53
CA MET A 281 27.95 -46.87 -3.73
C MET A 281 28.59 -46.17 -2.53
N LYS A 282 28.16 -46.48 -1.30
CA LYS A 282 28.72 -45.90 -0.08
C LYS A 282 30.25 -46.10 0.07
N ALA A 283 30.76 -47.23 -0.43
CA ALA A 283 32.21 -47.48 -0.38
C ALA A 283 33.01 -46.51 -1.28
N LEU A 284 32.41 -46.01 -2.36
CA LEU A 284 33.03 -45.01 -3.24
C LEU A 284 33.01 -43.59 -2.62
N PHE A 285 32.00 -43.28 -1.85
CA PHE A 285 31.94 -41.97 -1.16
C PHE A 285 32.81 -41.92 0.10
N ALA A 286 33.31 -43.03 0.58
CA ALA A 286 34.15 -43.13 1.77
C ALA A 286 35.69 -43.22 1.43
N ALA A 287 36.01 -43.36 0.16
CA ALA A 287 37.36 -43.40 -0.36
C ALA A 287 37.80 -42.00 -0.84
#